data_37e17aeb80f9625180c2bf5991bae686
#
_entry.id   37e17aeb80f9625180c2bf5991bae686
#
_cell.length_a   1.000
_cell.length_b   1.000
_cell.length_c   1.000
_cell.angle_alpha   90.00
_cell.angle_beta   90.00
_cell.angle_gamma   90.00
#
_symmetry.space_group_name_H-M   'P 1'
#
loop_
_entity.id
_entity.type
_entity.pdbx_description
1 polymer ?
#
loop_
_entity_poly.entity_id
_entity_poly.type
_entity_poly.pdbx_seq_one_letter_code
_entity_poly.pdbx_strand_id
1 'polypeptide(L)'
;MSLFATLKRLLRGKSSQEVELEYLISHGMHLGKNSTINSGCLIDSGWPWLISIGEHVTIAPNVTILAHDASPDVVACGTKLGKVSIGNNVFIGPRAVILCNTRIGDNVVIGAGSVVTHDLPSDGVYAGAPAVRICSIEEYRQKNRCLMETRPYFGDIRRWDDWRESTDEEKELMKRQLEDGCGFI
;
A
#
# COMPACT_ATOMS: atom_id res chain seq x y z
N MET A 1 7.95 36.86 -13.30
CA MET A 1 8.54 35.49 -13.26
C MET A 1 7.39 34.50 -13.23
N SER A 2 7.32 33.60 -14.18
CA SER A 2 6.20 32.67 -14.34
C SER A 2 6.09 31.72 -13.14
N LEU A 3 4.88 31.47 -12.64
CA LEU A 3 4.53 30.48 -11.62
C LEU A 3 5.16 29.10 -11.92
N PHE A 4 5.22 28.75 -13.21
CA PHE A 4 5.87 27.55 -13.73
C PHE A 4 7.39 27.47 -13.47
N ALA A 5 8.10 28.59 -13.50
CA ALA A 5 9.55 28.63 -13.24
C ALA A 5 9.86 28.49 -11.74
N THR A 6 8.98 29.02 -10.88
CA THR A 6 9.07 28.88 -9.42
C THR A 6 8.76 27.44 -9.00
N LEU A 7 7.74 26.83 -9.59
CA LEU A 7 7.40 25.42 -9.36
C LEU A 7 8.54 24.48 -9.79
N LYS A 8 9.11 24.67 -10.99
CA LYS A 8 10.27 23.89 -11.47
C LYS A 8 11.52 24.03 -10.56
N ARG A 9 11.68 25.18 -9.86
CA ARG A 9 12.83 25.40 -8.96
C ARG A 9 12.64 24.73 -7.61
N LEU A 10 11.39 24.65 -7.11
CA LEU A 10 11.01 23.90 -5.89
C LEU A 10 11.09 22.39 -6.09
N LEU A 11 10.87 21.91 -7.32
CA LEU A 11 10.84 20.49 -7.70
C LEU A 11 12.22 19.91 -8.10
N ARG A 12 13.29 20.70 -8.04
CA ARG A 12 14.63 20.21 -8.35
C ARG A 12 15.08 19.20 -7.30
N GLY A 13 14.98 17.91 -7.65
CA GLY A 13 15.43 16.78 -6.84
C GLY A 13 14.31 15.87 -6.32
N LYS A 14 13.03 16.20 -6.53
CA LYS A 14 11.89 15.33 -6.15
C LYS A 14 11.47 14.45 -7.30
N SER A 15 11.14 13.20 -6.99
CA SER A 15 10.51 12.28 -7.94
C SER A 15 9.10 12.76 -8.29
N SER A 16 8.57 12.31 -9.44
CA SER A 16 7.18 12.61 -9.83
C SER A 16 6.17 12.18 -8.77
N GLN A 17 6.45 11.07 -8.09
CA GLN A 17 5.61 10.53 -7.02
C GLN A 17 5.59 11.41 -5.78
N GLU A 18 6.74 11.97 -5.37
CA GLU A 18 6.79 12.89 -4.22
C GLU A 18 6.00 14.16 -4.50
N VAL A 19 6.06 14.66 -5.74
CA VAL A 19 5.29 15.82 -6.17
C VAL A 19 3.80 15.56 -6.13
N GLU A 20 3.37 14.38 -6.61
CA GLU A 20 1.96 13.97 -6.59
C GLU A 20 1.46 13.80 -5.15
N LEU A 21 2.25 13.17 -4.29
CA LEU A 21 1.91 12.97 -2.89
C LEU A 21 1.76 14.32 -2.14
N GLU A 22 2.68 15.26 -2.36
CA GLU A 22 2.56 16.62 -1.81
C GLU A 22 1.32 17.34 -2.31
N TYR A 23 0.96 17.18 -3.59
CA TYR A 23 -0.27 17.70 -4.14
C TYR A 23 -1.49 17.16 -3.40
N LEU A 24 -1.60 15.83 -3.24
CA LEU A 24 -2.72 15.19 -2.57
C LEU A 24 -2.86 15.65 -1.12
N ILE A 25 -1.76 15.70 -0.37
CA ILE A 25 -1.77 16.15 1.03
C ILE A 25 -2.16 17.63 1.12
N SER A 26 -1.62 18.49 0.26
CA SER A 26 -1.96 19.93 0.25
C SER A 26 -3.41 20.20 -0.13
N HIS A 27 -4.08 19.26 -0.80
CA HIS A 27 -5.49 19.31 -1.17
C HIS A 27 -6.40 18.50 -0.24
N GLY A 28 -5.91 18.15 0.95
CA GLY A 28 -6.73 17.64 2.04
C GLY A 28 -6.72 16.12 2.25
N MET A 29 -5.89 15.35 1.51
CA MET A 29 -5.64 13.96 1.86
C MET A 29 -4.91 13.88 3.20
N HIS A 30 -5.37 13.02 4.09
CA HIS A 30 -4.65 12.71 5.33
C HIS A 30 -3.72 11.51 5.12
N LEU A 31 -2.45 11.67 5.51
CA LEU A 31 -1.47 10.59 5.56
C LEU A 31 -0.80 10.58 6.94
N GLY A 32 -1.02 9.50 7.67
CA GLY A 32 -0.46 9.28 9.00
C GLY A 32 1.05 9.04 8.99
N LYS A 33 1.67 9.20 10.17
CA LYS A 33 3.12 9.04 10.33
C LYS A 33 3.58 7.61 10.03
N ASN A 34 4.84 7.50 9.58
CA ASN A 34 5.48 6.21 9.26
C ASN A 34 4.72 5.40 8.20
N SER A 35 3.90 6.05 7.38
CA SER A 35 3.19 5.41 6.27
C SER A 35 3.93 5.64 4.97
N THR A 36 3.94 4.60 4.13
CA THR A 36 4.69 4.58 2.87
C THR A 36 3.76 4.25 1.71
N ILE A 37 3.85 5.04 0.64
CA ILE A 37 3.16 4.80 -0.62
C ILE A 37 4.24 4.49 -1.67
N ASN A 38 4.24 3.25 -2.16
CA ASN A 38 5.21 2.81 -3.15
C ASN A 38 4.86 3.29 -4.57
N SER A 39 5.80 3.11 -5.49
CA SER A 39 5.71 3.63 -6.86
C SER A 39 4.53 3.07 -7.65
N GLY A 40 4.03 3.88 -8.59
CA GLY A 40 2.97 3.49 -9.52
C GLY A 40 1.57 3.44 -8.91
N CYS A 41 1.38 3.85 -7.65
CA CYS A 41 0.06 3.95 -7.06
C CYS A 41 -0.75 5.06 -7.72
N LEU A 42 -2.04 4.81 -7.94
CA LEU A 42 -3.00 5.79 -8.39
C LEU A 42 -3.93 6.13 -7.22
N ILE A 43 -3.84 7.36 -6.72
CA ILE A 43 -4.72 7.87 -5.67
C ILE A 43 -5.59 8.97 -6.28
N ASP A 44 -6.89 8.90 -6.01
CA ASP A 44 -7.86 9.83 -6.57
C ASP A 44 -7.50 11.30 -6.29
N SER A 45 -7.04 12.00 -7.32
CA SER A 45 -6.63 13.39 -7.23
C SER A 45 -7.78 14.39 -7.36
N GLY A 46 -8.98 13.93 -7.74
CA GLY A 46 -10.17 14.77 -7.85
C GLY A 46 -10.79 15.11 -6.51
N TRP A 47 -10.71 14.20 -5.53
CA TRP A 47 -11.31 14.34 -4.20
C TRP A 47 -10.38 13.89 -3.08
N PRO A 48 -9.14 14.40 -2.97
CA PRO A 48 -8.15 13.91 -2.00
C PRO A 48 -8.61 14.09 -0.55
N TRP A 49 -9.45 15.08 -0.23
CA TRP A 49 -10.03 15.29 1.11
C TRP A 49 -11.01 14.20 1.56
N LEU A 50 -11.39 13.27 0.66
CA LEU A 50 -12.19 12.11 0.99
C LEU A 50 -11.34 10.89 1.37
N ILE A 51 -10.01 11.00 1.28
CA ILE A 51 -9.08 9.89 1.52
C ILE A 51 -8.30 10.16 2.82
N SER A 52 -8.38 9.22 3.75
CA SER A 52 -7.65 9.26 5.01
C SER A 52 -6.89 7.94 5.21
N ILE A 53 -5.58 8.04 5.41
CA ILE A 53 -4.66 6.94 5.64
C ILE A 53 -4.06 7.11 7.03
N GLY A 54 -4.15 6.10 7.88
CA GLY A 54 -3.63 6.08 9.24
C GLY A 54 -2.11 5.98 9.33
N GLU A 55 -1.63 5.66 10.52
CA GLU A 55 -0.19 5.51 10.81
C GLU A 55 0.30 4.07 10.52
N HIS A 56 1.60 3.94 10.19
CA HIS A 56 2.23 2.64 9.91
C HIS A 56 1.54 1.86 8.79
N VAL A 57 1.08 2.54 7.75
CA VAL A 57 0.46 1.94 6.58
C VAL A 57 1.49 1.74 5.48
N THR A 58 1.55 0.55 4.92
CA THR A 58 2.35 0.28 3.72
C THR A 58 1.44 0.02 2.54
N ILE A 59 1.50 0.89 1.54
CA ILE A 59 0.80 0.73 0.27
C ILE A 59 1.83 0.26 -0.77
N ALA A 60 1.71 -0.99 -1.19
CA ALA A 60 2.62 -1.63 -2.14
C ALA A 60 2.46 -1.05 -3.57
N PRO A 61 3.37 -1.34 -4.50
CA PRO A 61 3.34 -0.75 -5.83
C PRO A 61 2.04 -1.00 -6.61
N ASN A 62 1.65 -0.01 -7.42
CA ASN A 62 0.52 -0.08 -8.34
C ASN A 62 -0.85 -0.29 -7.66
N VAL A 63 -1.01 0.09 -6.39
CA VAL A 63 -2.31 0.12 -5.73
C VAL A 63 -3.15 1.28 -6.28
N THR A 64 -4.45 1.05 -6.42
CA THR A 64 -5.42 2.07 -6.84
C THR A 64 -6.38 2.39 -5.70
N ILE A 65 -6.56 3.67 -5.36
CA ILE A 65 -7.51 4.15 -4.36
C ILE A 65 -8.44 5.18 -5.01
N LEU A 66 -9.72 4.86 -5.07
CA LEU A 66 -10.73 5.68 -5.72
C LEU A 66 -11.73 6.22 -4.69
N ALA A 67 -11.94 7.52 -4.67
CA ALA A 67 -12.96 8.19 -3.87
C ALA A 67 -14.23 8.51 -4.68
N HIS A 68 -14.24 8.15 -5.98
CA HIS A 68 -15.40 8.32 -6.86
C HIS A 68 -15.63 7.10 -7.76
N ASP A 69 -16.85 7.04 -8.29
CA ASP A 69 -17.27 6.02 -9.25
C ASP A 69 -18.29 6.67 -10.22
N ALA A 70 -17.87 6.81 -11.48
CA ALA A 70 -18.69 7.43 -12.53
C ALA A 70 -19.60 6.39 -13.24
N SER A 71 -19.58 5.13 -12.86
CA SER A 71 -20.41 4.10 -13.51
C SER A 71 -21.92 4.39 -13.47
N PRO A 72 -22.50 5.04 -12.43
CA PRO A 72 -23.91 5.39 -12.42
C PRO A 72 -24.33 6.43 -13.47
N ASP A 73 -23.38 7.17 -14.08
CA ASP A 73 -23.69 8.10 -15.16
C ASP A 73 -24.30 7.41 -16.39
N VAL A 74 -23.97 6.12 -16.60
CA VAL A 74 -24.55 5.30 -17.68
C VAL A 74 -26.10 5.23 -17.58
N VAL A 75 -26.65 5.36 -16.38
CA VAL A 75 -28.08 5.37 -16.10
C VAL A 75 -28.56 6.75 -15.63
N ALA A 76 -27.82 7.80 -15.97
CA ALA A 76 -28.13 9.20 -15.66
C ALA A 76 -28.32 9.49 -14.14
N CYS A 77 -27.62 8.77 -13.27
CA CYS A 77 -27.67 8.94 -11.81
C CYS A 77 -26.54 9.81 -11.24
N GLY A 78 -25.62 10.29 -12.09
CA GLY A 78 -24.47 11.08 -11.66
C GLY A 78 -23.33 10.24 -11.06
N THR A 79 -22.18 10.87 -10.85
CA THR A 79 -20.97 10.23 -10.29
C THR A 79 -21.13 10.04 -8.77
N LYS A 80 -20.92 8.82 -8.30
CA LYS A 80 -20.94 8.48 -6.89
C LYS A 80 -19.63 8.92 -6.22
N LEU A 81 -19.72 9.56 -5.06
CA LEU A 81 -18.59 9.93 -4.21
C LEU A 81 -18.67 9.17 -2.89
N GLY A 82 -17.52 8.79 -2.34
CA GLY A 82 -17.50 8.12 -1.05
C GLY A 82 -16.12 8.20 -0.38
N LYS A 83 -16.13 8.33 0.95
CA LYS A 83 -14.90 8.36 1.74
C LYS A 83 -14.17 7.03 1.65
N VAL A 84 -12.83 7.10 1.62
CA VAL A 84 -11.95 5.97 1.86
C VAL A 84 -11.18 6.23 3.15
N SER A 85 -11.35 5.36 4.13
CA SER A 85 -10.67 5.46 5.42
C SER A 85 -9.86 4.20 5.66
N ILE A 86 -8.55 4.35 5.81
CA ILE A 86 -7.61 3.26 6.09
C ILE A 86 -7.08 3.49 7.51
N GLY A 87 -7.22 2.48 8.37
CA GLY A 87 -6.76 2.50 9.75
C GLY A 87 -5.24 2.41 9.90
N ASN A 88 -4.79 2.03 11.08
CA ASN A 88 -3.37 1.95 11.42
C ASN A 88 -2.84 0.51 11.25
N ASN A 89 -1.51 0.37 11.05
CA ASN A 89 -0.84 -0.93 10.89
C ASN A 89 -1.46 -1.75 9.74
N VAL A 90 -1.66 -1.14 8.58
CA VAL A 90 -2.28 -1.78 7.42
C VAL A 90 -1.25 -2.03 6.33
N PHE A 91 -1.26 -3.22 5.76
CA PHE A 91 -0.51 -3.57 4.56
C PHE A 91 -1.47 -3.78 3.38
N ILE A 92 -1.26 -3.04 2.30
CA ILE A 92 -2.04 -3.19 1.07
C ILE A 92 -1.12 -3.77 -0.01
N GLY A 93 -1.40 -5.01 -0.41
CA GLY A 93 -0.64 -5.75 -1.40
C GLY A 93 -0.65 -5.10 -2.78
N PRO A 94 0.37 -5.37 -3.62
CA PRO A 94 0.52 -4.75 -4.92
C PRO A 94 -0.69 -5.01 -5.83
N ARG A 95 -1.04 -3.99 -6.63
CA ARG A 95 -2.18 -4.01 -7.55
C ARG A 95 -3.55 -4.20 -6.90
N ALA A 96 -3.69 -4.01 -5.59
CA ALA A 96 -5.01 -3.97 -4.98
C ALA A 96 -5.77 -2.70 -5.41
N VAL A 97 -7.10 -2.81 -5.46
CA VAL A 97 -8.00 -1.71 -5.78
C VAL A 97 -8.93 -1.46 -4.60
N ILE A 98 -8.94 -0.24 -4.09
CA ILE A 98 -9.82 0.20 -3.01
C ILE A 98 -10.88 1.13 -3.62
N LEU A 99 -12.14 0.70 -3.56
CA LEU A 99 -13.26 1.48 -4.12
C LEU A 99 -13.76 2.52 -3.13
N CYS A 100 -14.47 3.50 -3.65
CA CYS A 100 -15.09 4.56 -2.84
C CYS A 100 -16.09 4.00 -1.82
N ASN A 101 -16.31 4.76 -0.74
CA ASN A 101 -17.20 4.39 0.36
C ASN A 101 -16.78 3.09 1.07
N THR A 102 -15.46 2.94 1.36
CA THR A 102 -14.91 1.80 2.10
C THR A 102 -14.12 2.26 3.32
N ARG A 103 -14.24 1.48 4.39
CA ARG A 103 -13.43 1.61 5.60
C ARG A 103 -12.62 0.34 5.82
N ILE A 104 -11.32 0.49 5.97
CA ILE A 104 -10.39 -0.57 6.35
C ILE A 104 -9.97 -0.30 7.80
N GLY A 105 -10.21 -1.27 8.67
CA GLY A 105 -9.87 -1.18 10.09
C GLY A 105 -8.36 -1.24 10.36
N ASP A 106 -7.99 -1.30 11.64
CA ASP A 106 -6.59 -1.43 12.07
C ASP A 106 -6.09 -2.87 11.96
N ASN A 107 -4.77 -3.06 11.87
CA ASN A 107 -4.12 -4.37 11.83
C ASN A 107 -4.66 -5.25 10.69
N VAL A 108 -4.73 -4.72 9.50
CA VAL A 108 -5.28 -5.40 8.31
C VAL A 108 -4.18 -5.68 7.29
N VAL A 109 -4.22 -6.86 6.72
CA VAL A 109 -3.42 -7.23 5.54
C VAL A 109 -4.36 -7.47 4.36
N ILE A 110 -4.12 -6.78 3.25
CA ILE A 110 -4.83 -6.97 1.99
C ILE A 110 -3.90 -7.65 1.00
N GLY A 111 -4.30 -8.80 0.49
CA GLY A 111 -3.54 -9.58 -0.49
C GLY A 111 -3.36 -8.84 -1.83
N ALA A 112 -2.30 -9.20 -2.56
CA ALA A 112 -2.03 -8.65 -3.89
C ALA A 112 -3.20 -8.88 -4.85
N GLY A 113 -3.50 -7.89 -5.71
CA GLY A 113 -4.57 -7.97 -6.72
C GLY A 113 -6.00 -8.00 -6.16
N SER A 114 -6.19 -7.75 -4.88
CA SER A 114 -7.53 -7.76 -4.26
C SER A 114 -8.36 -6.53 -4.65
N VAL A 115 -9.69 -6.67 -4.67
CA VAL A 115 -10.61 -5.56 -4.91
C VAL A 115 -11.50 -5.36 -3.68
N VAL A 116 -11.26 -4.27 -2.96
CA VAL A 116 -12.04 -3.91 -1.76
C VAL A 116 -13.26 -3.10 -2.18
N THR A 117 -14.43 -3.70 -2.00
CA THR A 117 -15.74 -3.14 -2.40
C THR A 117 -16.63 -2.79 -1.22
N HIS A 118 -16.22 -3.10 0.00
CA HIS A 118 -16.97 -2.94 1.25
C HIS A 118 -16.01 -2.79 2.43
N ASP A 119 -16.55 -2.46 3.61
CA ASP A 119 -15.76 -2.28 4.82
C ASP A 119 -15.05 -3.58 5.23
N LEU A 120 -13.78 -3.45 5.61
CA LEU A 120 -12.96 -4.54 6.13
C LEU A 120 -12.74 -4.30 7.64
N PRO A 121 -13.32 -5.11 8.53
CA PRO A 121 -13.07 -5.06 9.95
C PRO A 121 -11.59 -5.22 10.33
N SER A 122 -11.22 -4.69 11.50
CA SER A 122 -9.86 -4.80 12.06
C SER A 122 -9.43 -6.26 12.29
N ASP A 123 -8.13 -6.45 12.48
CA ASP A 123 -7.51 -7.71 12.89
C ASP A 123 -7.75 -8.86 11.92
N GLY A 124 -7.65 -8.58 10.63
CA GLY A 124 -7.91 -9.56 9.57
C GLY A 124 -6.96 -9.52 8.39
N VAL A 125 -6.88 -10.67 7.72
CA VAL A 125 -6.26 -10.83 6.41
C VAL A 125 -7.36 -11.03 5.39
N TYR A 126 -7.34 -10.22 4.32
CA TYR A 126 -8.37 -10.20 3.28
C TYR A 126 -7.73 -10.37 1.90
N ALA A 127 -8.37 -11.11 1.02
CA ALA A 127 -7.91 -11.25 -0.35
C ALA A 127 -9.06 -11.57 -1.32
N GLY A 128 -8.81 -11.39 -2.60
CA GLY A 128 -9.73 -11.72 -3.69
C GLY A 128 -10.48 -10.51 -4.28
N ALA A 129 -11.35 -10.79 -5.24
CA ALA A 129 -12.20 -9.82 -5.92
C ALA A 129 -13.65 -10.37 -5.99
N PRO A 130 -14.56 -9.91 -5.11
CA PRO A 130 -14.35 -8.98 -4.02
C PRO A 130 -13.44 -9.55 -2.90
N ALA A 131 -12.77 -8.66 -2.14
CA ALA A 131 -11.92 -9.06 -1.04
C ALA A 131 -12.76 -9.66 0.09
N VAL A 132 -12.43 -10.89 0.50
CA VAL A 132 -13.08 -11.60 1.60
C VAL A 132 -12.07 -11.96 2.68
N ARG A 133 -12.55 -12.17 3.91
CA ARG A 133 -11.68 -12.54 5.03
C ARG A 133 -11.12 -13.95 4.81
N ILE A 134 -9.80 -14.06 4.91
CA ILE A 134 -9.05 -15.32 4.79
C ILE A 134 -8.78 -15.93 6.17
N CYS A 135 -8.28 -15.11 7.10
CA CYS A 135 -7.97 -15.52 8.47
C CYS A 135 -7.88 -14.28 9.38
N SER A 136 -7.71 -14.49 10.66
CA SER A 136 -7.36 -13.43 11.61
C SER A 136 -5.90 -13.01 11.46
N ILE A 137 -5.57 -11.80 11.90
CA ILE A 137 -4.19 -11.32 11.93
C ILE A 137 -3.32 -12.17 12.88
N GLU A 138 -3.92 -12.73 13.94
CA GLU A 138 -3.20 -13.59 14.87
C GLU A 138 -2.86 -14.96 14.27
N GLU A 139 -3.79 -15.59 13.54
CA GLU A 139 -3.51 -16.82 12.77
C GLU A 139 -2.42 -16.58 11.73
N TYR A 140 -2.48 -15.44 11.04
CA TYR A 140 -1.44 -15.05 10.08
C TYR A 140 -0.08 -14.86 10.75
N ARG A 141 -0.05 -14.19 11.92
CA ARG A 141 1.16 -13.99 12.72
C ARG A 141 1.76 -15.33 13.17
N GLN A 142 0.93 -16.20 13.73
CA GLN A 142 1.39 -17.52 14.19
C GLN A 142 1.97 -18.36 13.06
N LYS A 143 1.29 -18.40 11.90
CA LYS A 143 1.80 -19.09 10.72
C LYS A 143 3.18 -18.58 10.30
N ASN A 144 3.37 -17.26 10.25
CA ASN A 144 4.66 -16.69 9.85
C ASN A 144 5.76 -16.93 10.90
N ARG A 145 5.44 -16.88 12.21
CA ARG A 145 6.39 -17.24 13.28
C ARG A 145 6.88 -18.70 13.15
N CYS A 146 5.98 -19.65 12.96
CA CYS A 146 6.36 -21.05 12.73
C CYS A 146 7.22 -21.21 11.47
N LEU A 147 6.95 -20.45 10.41
CA LEU A 147 7.81 -20.46 9.23
C LEU A 147 9.20 -19.90 9.52
N MET A 148 9.32 -18.83 10.29
CA MET A 148 10.62 -18.23 10.68
C MET A 148 11.51 -19.21 11.47
N GLU A 149 10.93 -20.11 12.26
CA GLU A 149 11.69 -21.10 13.02
C GLU A 149 12.37 -22.16 12.14
N THR A 150 11.83 -22.39 10.94
CA THR A 150 12.26 -23.49 10.04
C THR A 150 12.86 -23.00 8.72
N ARG A 151 12.80 -21.70 8.46
CA ARG A 151 13.25 -21.10 7.20
C ARG A 151 14.48 -20.22 7.40
N PRO A 152 15.33 -20.05 6.38
CA PRO A 152 16.49 -19.19 6.46
C PRO A 152 16.12 -17.77 6.91
N TYR A 153 16.93 -17.21 7.81
CA TYR A 153 16.83 -15.83 8.26
C TYR A 153 18.05 -15.04 7.81
N PHE A 154 17.82 -13.96 7.09
CA PHE A 154 18.85 -13.12 6.46
C PHE A 154 18.99 -11.76 7.15
N GLY A 155 18.54 -11.62 8.40
CA GLY A 155 18.52 -10.35 9.13
C GLY A 155 19.87 -9.66 9.34
N ASP A 156 20.98 -10.41 9.16
CA ASP A 156 22.34 -9.87 9.14
C ASP A 156 22.73 -9.33 7.76
N ILE A 157 22.01 -9.72 6.71
CA ILE A 157 22.10 -9.14 5.38
C ILE A 157 21.13 -7.96 5.39
N ARG A 158 21.66 -6.86 5.81
CA ARG A 158 21.03 -5.57 6.14
C ARG A 158 19.79 -5.20 5.33
N ARG A 159 18.95 -4.46 6.05
CA ARG A 159 17.79 -3.64 5.64
C ARG A 159 17.60 -3.50 4.13
N TRP A 160 16.35 -3.56 3.76
CA TRP A 160 15.75 -3.27 2.47
C TRP A 160 16.43 -2.20 1.59
N ASP A 161 17.12 -1.23 2.22
CA ASP A 161 17.86 -0.18 1.54
C ASP A 161 19.29 -0.60 1.11
N ASP A 162 19.85 -1.63 1.72
CA ASP A 162 21.27 -2.02 1.59
C ASP A 162 21.51 -3.25 0.69
N TRP A 163 20.47 -3.86 0.13
CA TRP A 163 20.60 -5.05 -0.75
C TRP A 163 21.55 -4.81 -1.96
N ARG A 164 21.72 -3.54 -2.36
CA ARG A 164 22.62 -3.17 -3.46
C ARG A 164 24.08 -3.35 -3.10
N GLU A 165 24.40 -3.37 -1.81
CA GLU A 165 25.74 -3.54 -1.27
C GLU A 165 26.08 -5.02 -1.00
N SER A 166 25.11 -5.95 -1.16
CA SER A 166 25.34 -7.38 -1.01
C SER A 166 26.34 -7.87 -2.04
N THR A 167 27.32 -8.67 -1.58
CA THR A 167 28.32 -9.28 -2.44
C THR A 167 27.68 -10.36 -3.34
N ASP A 168 28.35 -10.74 -4.39
CA ASP A 168 27.86 -11.82 -5.26
C ASP A 168 27.81 -13.17 -4.54
N GLU A 169 28.73 -13.40 -3.59
CA GLU A 169 28.75 -14.59 -2.74
C GLU A 169 27.52 -14.66 -1.82
N GLU A 170 27.15 -13.56 -1.19
CA GLU A 170 25.93 -13.44 -0.37
C GLU A 170 24.67 -13.70 -1.22
N LYS A 171 24.59 -13.12 -2.41
CA LYS A 171 23.48 -13.37 -3.33
C LYS A 171 23.36 -14.82 -3.75
N GLU A 172 24.47 -15.48 -4.06
CA GLU A 172 24.47 -16.91 -4.43
C GLU A 172 24.13 -17.80 -3.23
N LEU A 173 24.56 -17.44 -2.03
CA LEU A 173 24.16 -18.13 -0.80
C LEU A 173 22.64 -18.03 -0.58
N MET A 174 22.07 -16.84 -0.70
CA MET A 174 20.63 -16.65 -0.59
C MET A 174 19.85 -17.48 -1.61
N LYS A 175 20.28 -17.48 -2.87
CA LYS A 175 19.63 -18.27 -3.92
C LYS A 175 19.58 -19.75 -3.56
N ARG A 176 20.71 -20.33 -3.13
CA ARG A 176 20.78 -21.74 -2.72
C ARG A 176 19.90 -22.07 -1.53
N GLN A 177 19.86 -21.17 -0.53
CA GLN A 177 19.03 -21.38 0.67
C GLN A 177 17.52 -21.19 0.41
N LEU A 178 17.15 -20.55 -0.70
CA LEU A 178 15.76 -20.30 -1.09
C LEU A 178 15.24 -21.26 -2.17
N GLU A 179 16.02 -22.28 -2.59
CA GLU A 179 15.60 -23.26 -3.62
C GLU A 179 14.29 -23.97 -3.21
N ASP A 180 14.14 -24.31 -1.94
CA ASP A 180 12.99 -25.07 -1.43
C ASP A 180 11.96 -24.21 -0.69
N GLY A 181 11.89 -22.89 -0.94
CA GLY A 181 10.86 -22.05 -0.36
C GLY A 181 11.26 -20.62 -0.06
N CYS A 182 10.59 -20.03 0.94
CA CYS A 182 10.84 -18.65 1.36
C CYS A 182 11.85 -18.57 2.51
N GLY A 183 12.40 -17.36 2.73
CA GLY A 183 13.16 -16.97 3.90
C GLY A 183 12.67 -15.64 4.46
N PHE A 184 13.30 -15.17 5.53
CA PHE A 184 12.95 -13.93 6.22
C PHE A 184 14.17 -13.01 6.36
N ILE A 185 13.93 -11.71 6.47
CA ILE A 185 14.92 -10.66 6.77
C ILE A 185 14.52 -9.88 8.00
#